data_0c0ea0e73f4b5b6856c5fce079e52f2f
#
_entry.id   0c0ea0e73f4b5b6856c5fce079e52f2f
#
_cell.length_a   1.000
_cell.length_b   1.000
_cell.length_c   1.000
_cell.angle_alpha   90.00
_cell.angle_beta   90.00
_cell.angle_gamma   90.00
#
_symmetry.space_group_name_H-M   'P 1'
#
loop_
_entity.id
_entity.type
_entity.pdbx_description
1 polymer ?
#
loop_
_entity_poly.entity_id
_entity_poly.type
_entity_poly.pdbx_seq_one_letter_code
_entity_poly.pdbx_strand_id
1 'polypeptide(L)'
;MLEITADEQQHSLRLSRRELDQLLEQHGFDTVLEKLMEATLAGGRRNNCHLEDLEGVVAVGGGAQLPWLRRWLAENTAPAPLLTPPPVEAVALGALKLTPGVSIRDVLKNGVSVRTWDQRTNRHHWHPLFVAGQPWPSSHPLELVLAASRTGQRSIELVLAEPLTQGRHNVVFVNGLPTVREIETSESDHQPWPNDPLVLPLSPPGEVGQDCLHLQWSIDADAQLQLIVRDLRSEEQHPTMILGTVR
;
A
#
# COMPACT_ATOMS: atom_id res chain seq x y z
N MET A 1 6.35 -39.66 11.41
CA MET A 1 5.54 -39.98 12.58
C MET A 1 5.35 -38.67 13.31
N LEU A 2 4.13 -38.23 13.49
CA LEU A 2 3.81 -37.01 14.23
C LEU A 2 3.25 -37.45 15.58
N GLU A 3 3.85 -36.99 16.66
CA GLU A 3 3.36 -37.25 18.02
C GLU A 3 2.60 -36.01 18.49
N ILE A 4 1.35 -36.21 18.86
CA ILE A 4 0.50 -35.14 19.38
C ILE A 4 0.06 -35.55 20.76
N THR A 5 0.22 -34.65 21.72
CA THR A 5 -0.30 -34.85 23.08
C THR A 5 -1.64 -34.09 23.17
N ALA A 6 -2.72 -34.84 23.35
CA ALA A 6 -4.03 -34.31 23.60
C ALA A 6 -4.63 -35.04 24.82
N ASP A 7 -5.31 -34.33 25.72
CA ASP A 7 -5.95 -34.88 26.92
C ASP A 7 -5.05 -35.78 27.79
N GLU A 8 -3.80 -35.36 28.00
CA GLU A 8 -2.77 -36.12 28.77
C GLU A 8 -2.38 -37.49 28.18
N GLN A 9 -2.83 -37.81 26.95
CA GLN A 9 -2.45 -39.02 26.25
C GLN A 9 -1.57 -38.71 25.03
N GLN A 10 -0.52 -39.49 24.83
CA GLN A 10 0.32 -39.44 23.64
C GLN A 10 -0.36 -40.23 22.52
N HIS A 11 -0.73 -39.52 21.44
CA HIS A 11 -1.25 -40.10 20.21
C HIS A 11 -0.17 -40.09 19.14
N SER A 12 0.17 -41.21 18.55
CA SER A 12 1.03 -41.28 17.38
C SER A 12 0.20 -41.34 16.11
N LEU A 13 0.36 -40.35 15.27
CA LEU A 13 -0.33 -40.27 13.99
C LEU A 13 0.66 -40.58 12.85
N ARG A 14 0.34 -41.55 12.00
CA ARG A 14 1.09 -41.82 10.79
C ARG A 14 0.31 -41.26 9.63
N LEU A 15 0.89 -40.27 8.95
CA LEU A 15 0.32 -39.68 7.76
C LEU A 15 1.25 -40.00 6.58
N SER A 16 0.75 -40.73 5.59
CA SER A 16 1.45 -40.93 4.33
C SER A 16 1.33 -39.71 3.43
N ARG A 17 2.24 -39.55 2.47
CA ARG A 17 2.18 -38.46 1.50
C ARG A 17 0.85 -38.43 0.74
N ARG A 18 0.34 -39.59 0.34
CA ARG A 18 -0.93 -39.72 -0.39
C ARG A 18 -2.12 -39.26 0.45
N GLU A 19 -2.15 -39.58 1.73
CA GLU A 19 -3.19 -39.14 2.65
C GLU A 19 -3.11 -37.61 2.88
N LEU A 20 -1.90 -37.04 2.97
CA LEU A 20 -1.72 -35.60 3.04
C LEU A 20 -2.24 -34.91 1.78
N ASP A 21 -1.88 -35.40 0.59
CA ASP A 21 -2.36 -34.85 -0.69
C ASP A 21 -3.90 -34.87 -0.74
N GLN A 22 -4.52 -36.01 -0.34
CA GLN A 22 -5.97 -36.12 -0.27
C GLN A 22 -6.63 -35.19 0.73
N LEU A 23 -6.02 -35.00 1.91
CA LEU A 23 -6.52 -34.04 2.90
C LEU A 23 -6.47 -32.60 2.39
N LEU A 24 -5.38 -32.21 1.71
CA LEU A 24 -5.25 -30.87 1.12
C LEU A 24 -6.35 -30.61 0.08
N GLU A 25 -6.63 -31.59 -0.78
CA GLU A 25 -7.70 -31.51 -1.79
C GLU A 25 -9.08 -31.46 -1.13
N GLN A 26 -9.36 -32.35 -0.17
CA GLN A 26 -10.65 -32.40 0.54
C GLN A 26 -10.97 -31.12 1.31
N HIS A 27 -9.95 -30.44 1.80
CA HIS A 27 -10.10 -29.16 2.50
C HIS A 27 -10.03 -27.94 1.58
N GLY A 28 -10.03 -28.12 0.26
CA GLY A 28 -10.10 -27.06 -0.75
C GLY A 28 -8.87 -26.16 -0.77
N PHE A 29 -7.69 -26.72 -0.47
CA PHE A 29 -6.44 -25.97 -0.47
C PHE A 29 -6.07 -25.46 -1.87
N ASP A 30 -6.40 -26.23 -2.91
CA ASP A 30 -6.33 -25.85 -4.32
C ASP A 30 -7.15 -24.58 -4.61
N THR A 31 -8.40 -24.55 -4.18
CA THR A 31 -9.29 -23.40 -4.34
C THR A 31 -8.75 -22.12 -3.67
N VAL A 32 -8.09 -22.27 -2.52
CA VAL A 32 -7.44 -21.13 -1.85
C VAL A 32 -6.26 -20.62 -2.67
N LEU A 33 -5.43 -21.51 -3.19
CA LEU A 33 -4.28 -21.15 -4.04
C LEU A 33 -4.72 -20.50 -5.35
N GLU A 34 -5.76 -21.02 -6.00
CA GLU A 34 -6.34 -20.44 -7.21
C GLU A 34 -6.78 -18.99 -6.99
N LYS A 35 -7.51 -18.73 -5.90
CA LYS A 35 -7.94 -17.37 -5.55
C LYS A 35 -6.76 -16.43 -5.28
N LEU A 36 -5.73 -16.90 -4.57
CA LEU A 36 -4.52 -16.12 -4.32
C LEU A 36 -3.78 -15.80 -5.61
N MET A 37 -3.66 -16.80 -6.50
CA MET A 37 -3.02 -16.64 -7.79
C MET A 37 -3.79 -15.68 -8.69
N GLU A 38 -5.11 -15.81 -8.77
CA GLU A 38 -5.97 -14.89 -9.52
C GLU A 38 -5.84 -13.44 -9.02
N ALA A 39 -5.86 -13.23 -7.71
CA ALA A 39 -5.65 -11.92 -7.11
C ALA A 39 -4.27 -11.33 -7.45
N THR A 40 -3.22 -12.17 -7.43
CA THR A 40 -1.85 -11.78 -7.77
C THR A 40 -1.74 -11.41 -9.25
N LEU A 41 -2.29 -12.24 -10.15
CA LEU A 41 -2.31 -11.99 -11.59
C LEU A 41 -3.15 -10.74 -11.94
N ALA A 42 -4.25 -10.52 -11.22
CA ALA A 42 -5.03 -9.28 -11.39
C ALA A 42 -4.22 -8.03 -11.00
N GLY A 43 -3.38 -8.12 -9.96
CA GLY A 43 -2.40 -7.10 -9.61
C GLY A 43 -1.34 -6.89 -10.70
N GLY A 44 -0.81 -7.99 -11.24
CA GLY A 44 0.16 -7.96 -12.34
C GLY A 44 -0.39 -7.29 -13.60
N ARG A 45 -1.59 -7.67 -14.03
CA ARG A 45 -2.23 -7.07 -15.20
C ARG A 45 -2.40 -5.56 -15.14
N ARG A 46 -2.60 -4.99 -13.94
CA ARG A 46 -2.65 -3.52 -13.74
C ARG A 46 -1.31 -2.84 -14.04
N ASN A 47 -0.22 -3.59 -13.95
CA ASN A 47 1.14 -3.13 -14.23
C ASN A 47 1.66 -3.66 -15.58
N ASN A 48 0.78 -4.10 -16.49
CA ASN A 48 1.11 -4.70 -17.77
C ASN A 48 2.00 -5.96 -17.67
N CYS A 49 1.90 -6.70 -16.58
CA CYS A 49 2.56 -7.99 -16.40
C CYS A 49 1.51 -9.11 -16.49
N HIS A 50 1.70 -10.04 -17.43
CA HIS A 50 0.80 -11.17 -17.67
C HIS A 50 1.49 -12.48 -17.31
N LEU A 51 0.71 -13.56 -17.20
CA LEU A 51 1.24 -14.90 -16.89
C LEU A 51 2.27 -15.37 -17.91
N GLU A 52 2.05 -15.04 -19.17
CA GLU A 52 2.93 -15.34 -20.32
C GLU A 52 4.26 -14.59 -20.29
N ASP A 53 4.34 -13.47 -19.54
CA ASP A 53 5.55 -12.67 -19.39
C ASP A 53 6.47 -13.21 -18.28
N LEU A 54 6.04 -14.24 -17.55
CA LEU A 54 6.84 -14.80 -16.48
C LEU A 54 8.05 -15.56 -17.02
N GLU A 55 9.24 -15.13 -16.66
CA GLU A 55 10.49 -15.84 -16.98
C GLU A 55 10.73 -17.07 -16.09
N GLY A 56 10.08 -17.12 -14.94
CA GLY A 56 10.15 -18.26 -14.01
C GLY A 56 9.36 -18.04 -12.73
N VAL A 57 9.10 -19.12 -12.04
CA VAL A 57 8.43 -19.15 -10.73
C VAL A 57 9.38 -19.71 -9.69
N VAL A 58 9.58 -19.03 -8.60
CA VAL A 58 10.50 -19.41 -7.52
C VAL A 58 9.69 -19.78 -6.29
N ALA A 59 9.71 -21.06 -5.90
CA ALA A 59 9.08 -21.53 -4.68
C ALA A 59 10.07 -21.52 -3.51
N VAL A 60 9.81 -20.71 -2.47
CA VAL A 60 10.67 -20.55 -1.29
C VAL A 60 9.93 -20.82 0.01
N GLY A 61 10.68 -21.06 1.09
CA GLY A 61 10.14 -21.42 2.39
C GLY A 61 9.85 -22.90 2.56
N GLY A 62 9.56 -23.32 3.80
CA GLY A 62 9.32 -24.73 4.15
C GLY A 62 8.16 -25.36 3.39
N GLY A 63 7.08 -24.62 3.13
CA GLY A 63 5.93 -25.08 2.35
C GLY A 63 6.27 -25.44 0.90
N ALA A 64 7.29 -24.79 0.32
CA ALA A 64 7.77 -25.10 -1.03
C ALA A 64 8.39 -26.51 -1.16
N GLN A 65 8.61 -27.19 -0.06
CA GLN A 65 9.06 -28.60 -0.07
C GLN A 65 7.92 -29.60 -0.30
N LEU A 66 6.66 -29.17 -0.22
CA LEU A 66 5.50 -30.02 -0.47
C LEU A 66 5.44 -30.39 -1.96
N PRO A 67 5.53 -31.67 -2.32
CA PRO A 67 5.50 -32.08 -3.71
C PRO A 67 4.18 -31.76 -4.41
N TRP A 68 3.08 -31.80 -3.65
CA TRP A 68 1.76 -31.40 -4.14
C TRP A 68 1.77 -29.94 -4.59
N LEU A 69 2.29 -29.02 -3.76
CA LEU A 69 2.37 -27.59 -4.10
C LEU A 69 3.27 -27.33 -5.32
N ARG A 70 4.41 -28.02 -5.40
CA ARG A 70 5.31 -27.89 -6.56
C ARG A 70 4.63 -28.33 -7.86
N ARG A 71 3.90 -29.44 -7.82
CA ARG A 71 3.14 -29.93 -8.99
C ARG A 71 2.06 -28.91 -9.37
N TRP A 72 1.28 -28.44 -8.39
CA TRP A 72 0.25 -27.45 -8.60
C TRP A 72 0.82 -26.14 -9.22
N LEU A 73 1.93 -25.64 -8.71
CA LEU A 73 2.61 -24.47 -9.28
C LEU A 73 3.04 -24.71 -10.72
N ALA A 74 3.72 -25.82 -11.00
CA ALA A 74 4.20 -26.13 -12.34
C ALA A 74 3.06 -26.24 -13.37
N GLU A 75 1.91 -26.78 -12.97
CA GLU A 75 0.73 -26.92 -13.83
C GLU A 75 0.03 -25.56 -14.09
N ASN A 76 -0.07 -24.72 -13.07
CA ASN A 76 -0.83 -23.47 -13.14
C ASN A 76 -0.01 -22.25 -13.60
N THR A 77 1.31 -22.38 -13.67
CA THR A 77 2.19 -21.30 -14.16
C THR A 77 2.89 -21.61 -15.48
N ALA A 78 2.54 -22.72 -16.14
CA ALA A 78 3.08 -23.04 -17.45
C ALA A 78 2.77 -21.90 -18.47
N PRO A 79 3.72 -21.55 -19.39
CA PRO A 79 4.97 -22.25 -19.68
C PRO A 79 6.18 -21.83 -18.80
N ALA A 80 6.01 -20.94 -17.82
CA ALA A 80 7.10 -20.49 -16.97
C ALA A 80 7.74 -21.64 -16.17
N PRO A 81 9.06 -21.80 -16.19
CA PRO A 81 9.73 -22.88 -15.46
C PRO A 81 9.65 -22.67 -13.94
N LEU A 82 9.39 -23.76 -13.22
CA LEU A 82 9.47 -23.76 -11.77
C LEU A 82 10.94 -23.89 -11.34
N LEU A 83 11.49 -22.83 -10.79
CA LEU A 83 12.85 -22.77 -10.25
C LEU A 83 12.85 -23.29 -8.82
N THR A 84 13.76 -24.22 -8.52
CA THR A 84 13.83 -24.90 -7.21
C THR A 84 15.15 -24.63 -6.50
N PRO A 85 15.41 -23.40 -6.02
CA PRO A 85 16.55 -23.14 -5.16
C PRO A 85 16.38 -23.89 -3.83
N PRO A 86 17.41 -23.98 -2.97
CA PRO A 86 17.25 -24.50 -1.62
C PRO A 86 16.17 -23.72 -0.88
N PRO A 87 14.99 -24.33 -0.61
CA PRO A 87 13.80 -23.51 -0.30
C PRO A 87 13.89 -22.76 1.03
N VAL A 88 14.63 -23.28 2.00
CA VAL A 88 14.78 -22.66 3.32
C VAL A 88 15.83 -21.54 3.30
N GLU A 89 16.94 -21.77 2.60
CA GLU A 89 18.08 -20.86 2.53
C GLU A 89 17.94 -19.81 1.41
N ALA A 90 17.03 -20.00 0.46
CA ALA A 90 16.92 -19.18 -0.74
C ALA A 90 16.76 -17.69 -0.44
N VAL A 91 15.97 -17.33 0.59
CA VAL A 91 15.76 -15.94 0.97
C VAL A 91 17.07 -15.31 1.49
N ALA A 92 17.78 -16.00 2.37
CA ALA A 92 19.06 -15.53 2.90
C ALA A 92 20.14 -15.45 1.81
N LEU A 93 20.23 -16.46 0.95
CA LEU A 93 21.15 -16.48 -0.19
C LEU A 93 20.82 -15.38 -1.21
N GLY A 94 19.53 -15.12 -1.43
CA GLY A 94 19.06 -14.03 -2.28
C GLY A 94 19.45 -12.68 -1.70
N ALA A 95 19.25 -12.46 -0.42
CA ALA A 95 19.63 -11.23 0.27
C ALA A 95 21.16 -10.99 0.18
N LEU A 96 21.98 -12.03 0.35
CA LEU A 96 23.42 -11.94 0.18
C LEU A 96 23.85 -11.62 -1.26
N LYS A 97 23.08 -12.03 -2.26
CA LYS A 97 23.35 -11.72 -3.67
C LYS A 97 22.88 -10.31 -4.09
N LEU A 98 21.98 -9.71 -3.33
CA LEU A 98 21.57 -8.31 -3.50
C LEU A 98 22.64 -7.35 -2.94
N THR A 99 23.89 -7.72 -3.00
CA THR A 99 25.03 -6.96 -2.48
C THR A 99 25.44 -5.78 -3.39
N PRO A 100 26.48 -5.03 -3.03
CA PRO A 100 26.68 -3.62 -3.37
C PRO A 100 26.52 -3.31 -4.87
N GLY A 101 25.65 -2.37 -5.18
CA GLY A 101 25.28 -1.96 -6.54
C GLY A 101 23.79 -2.03 -6.85
N VAL A 102 23.00 -2.75 -6.03
CA VAL A 102 21.55 -2.78 -6.13
C VAL A 102 20.95 -1.82 -5.11
N SER A 103 20.29 -0.77 -5.58
CA SER A 103 19.50 0.12 -4.73
C SER A 103 18.10 -0.45 -4.58
N ILE A 104 17.77 -0.91 -3.38
CA ILE A 104 16.39 -1.29 -3.03
C ILE A 104 15.70 -0.01 -2.55
N ARG A 105 14.56 0.29 -3.15
CA ARG A 105 13.68 1.38 -2.72
C ARG A 105 12.35 0.79 -2.29
N ASP A 106 11.97 1.08 -1.07
CA ASP A 106 10.65 0.75 -0.59
C ASP A 106 9.60 1.65 -1.25
N VAL A 107 8.40 1.13 -1.40
CA VAL A 107 7.27 1.86 -1.96
C VAL A 107 6.11 1.86 -0.97
N LEU A 108 5.32 2.92 -0.99
CA LEU A 108 4.13 3.04 -0.17
C LEU A 108 3.10 1.98 -0.54
N LYS A 109 2.65 1.23 0.43
CA LYS A 109 1.54 0.29 0.28
C LYS A 109 0.22 1.03 0.11
N ASN A 110 0.01 2.06 0.93
CA ASN A 110 -1.18 2.91 0.93
C ASN A 110 -0.79 4.34 0.60
N GLY A 111 -1.71 5.09 0.00
CA GLY A 111 -1.55 6.52 -0.18
C GLY A 111 -1.85 7.30 1.11
N VAL A 112 -1.54 8.59 1.11
CA VAL A 112 -1.93 9.53 2.15
C VAL A 112 -2.64 10.70 1.49
N SER A 113 -3.81 11.06 2.01
CA SER A 113 -4.62 12.19 1.52
C SER A 113 -4.91 13.17 2.65
N VAL A 114 -5.06 14.45 2.31
CA VAL A 114 -5.50 15.50 3.22
C VAL A 114 -6.87 15.99 2.81
N ARG A 115 -7.75 16.23 3.78
CA ARG A 115 -9.08 16.77 3.54
C ARG A 115 -9.01 18.28 3.40
N THR A 116 -9.47 18.80 2.28
CA THR A 116 -9.53 20.22 1.97
C THR A 116 -10.97 20.66 1.74
N TRP A 117 -11.24 21.96 1.91
CA TRP A 117 -12.52 22.56 1.60
C TRP A 117 -12.49 23.20 0.22
N ASP A 118 -13.35 22.77 -0.67
CA ASP A 118 -13.52 23.38 -1.98
C ASP A 118 -14.65 24.41 -1.94
N GLN A 119 -14.30 25.68 -2.04
CA GLN A 119 -15.27 26.80 -2.01
C GLN A 119 -16.23 26.78 -3.20
N ARG A 120 -15.80 26.26 -4.35
CA ARG A 120 -16.61 26.24 -5.57
C ARG A 120 -17.75 25.23 -5.48
N THR A 121 -17.48 24.05 -4.90
CA THR A 121 -18.47 22.98 -4.76
C THR A 121 -19.16 23.01 -3.38
N ASN A 122 -18.63 23.82 -2.45
CA ASN A 122 -19.07 23.91 -1.04
C ASN A 122 -19.08 22.54 -0.34
N ARG A 123 -18.01 21.75 -0.59
CA ARG A 123 -17.85 20.40 -0.05
C ARG A 123 -16.41 20.14 0.36
N HIS A 124 -16.24 19.19 1.27
CA HIS A 124 -14.94 18.63 1.53
C HIS A 124 -14.49 17.74 0.37
N HIS A 125 -13.19 17.81 0.07
CA HIS A 125 -12.54 17.01 -0.95
C HIS A 125 -11.24 16.43 -0.43
N TRP A 126 -10.93 15.19 -0.79
CA TRP A 126 -9.67 14.56 -0.43
C TRP A 126 -8.63 14.85 -1.50
N HIS A 127 -7.55 15.51 -1.09
CA HIS A 127 -6.40 15.81 -1.95
C HIS A 127 -5.29 14.79 -1.67
N PRO A 128 -4.85 14.00 -2.67
CA PRO A 128 -3.76 13.05 -2.48
C PRO A 128 -2.44 13.80 -2.26
N LEU A 129 -1.74 13.46 -1.18
CA LEU A 129 -0.38 13.93 -0.90
C LEU A 129 0.64 12.94 -1.46
N PHE A 130 0.45 11.67 -1.14
CA PHE A 130 1.27 10.58 -1.62
C PHE A 130 0.37 9.46 -2.12
N VAL A 131 0.82 8.75 -3.15
CA VAL A 131 0.05 7.66 -3.76
C VAL A 131 0.71 6.31 -3.51
N ALA A 132 -0.09 5.25 -3.47
CA ALA A 132 0.41 3.88 -3.36
C ALA A 132 1.36 3.56 -4.53
N GLY A 133 2.44 2.84 -4.23
CA GLY A 133 3.51 2.55 -5.19
C GLY A 133 4.57 3.64 -5.33
N GLN A 134 4.40 4.80 -4.71
CA GLN A 134 5.40 5.86 -4.70
C GLN A 134 6.60 5.45 -3.84
N PRO A 135 7.85 5.60 -4.32
CA PRO A 135 9.04 5.26 -3.54
C PRO A 135 9.27 6.26 -2.41
N TRP A 136 9.80 5.75 -1.29
CA TRP A 136 10.30 6.57 -0.20
C TRP A 136 11.75 6.17 0.16
N PRO A 137 12.55 7.04 0.81
CA PRO A 137 12.21 8.40 1.24
C PRO A 137 11.93 9.35 0.06
N SER A 138 11.20 10.43 0.35
CA SER A 138 10.89 11.45 -0.66
C SER A 138 12.16 12.11 -1.19
N SER A 139 12.33 12.15 -2.51
CA SER A 139 13.46 12.86 -3.12
C SER A 139 13.34 14.38 -3.01
N HIS A 140 12.10 14.87 -3.00
CA HIS A 140 11.75 16.29 -2.84
C HIS A 140 10.50 16.40 -1.98
N PRO A 141 10.33 17.47 -1.19
CA PRO A 141 9.09 17.70 -0.48
C PRO A 141 7.96 18.03 -1.46
N LEU A 142 6.76 17.59 -1.12
CA LEU A 142 5.53 18.03 -1.77
C LEU A 142 5.10 19.37 -1.15
N GLU A 143 4.89 20.37 -1.96
CA GLU A 143 4.50 21.70 -1.52
C GLU A 143 3.01 21.93 -1.74
N LEU A 144 2.34 22.49 -0.74
CA LEU A 144 0.94 22.85 -0.78
C LEU A 144 0.73 24.19 -0.09
N VAL A 145 -0.04 25.08 -0.69
CA VAL A 145 -0.45 26.34 -0.09
C VAL A 145 -1.91 26.26 0.32
N LEU A 146 -2.18 26.61 1.58
CA LEU A 146 -3.54 26.66 2.11
C LEU A 146 -4.00 28.09 2.32
N ALA A 147 -5.17 28.40 1.76
CA ALA A 147 -5.86 29.66 1.97
C ALA A 147 -6.90 29.53 3.09
N ALA A 148 -7.21 30.66 3.74
CA ALA A 148 -8.33 30.71 4.67
C ALA A 148 -9.67 30.55 3.94
N SER A 149 -10.55 29.71 4.46
CA SER A 149 -11.88 29.46 3.90
C SER A 149 -12.95 30.47 4.33
N ARG A 150 -12.65 31.27 5.37
CA ARG A 150 -13.55 32.30 5.91
C ARG A 150 -12.77 33.46 6.51
N THR A 151 -13.36 34.64 6.49
CA THR A 151 -12.80 35.83 7.12
C THR A 151 -12.74 35.67 8.65
N GLY A 152 -11.63 36.10 9.25
CA GLY A 152 -11.38 35.99 10.70
C GLY A 152 -11.03 34.58 11.13
N GLN A 153 -10.61 33.70 10.21
CA GLN A 153 -10.22 32.33 10.54
C GLN A 153 -8.95 32.33 11.39
N ARG A 154 -9.01 31.68 12.55
CA ARG A 154 -7.91 31.66 13.55
C ARG A 154 -7.09 30.38 13.50
N SER A 155 -7.54 29.36 12.79
CA SER A 155 -6.83 28.10 12.66
C SER A 155 -7.26 27.36 11.41
N ILE A 156 -6.36 26.50 10.90
CA ILE A 156 -6.64 25.51 9.86
C ILE A 156 -6.49 24.14 10.48
N GLU A 157 -7.49 23.29 10.29
CA GLU A 157 -7.49 21.90 10.73
C GLU A 157 -7.10 21.01 9.57
N LEU A 158 -6.03 20.24 9.75
CA LEU A 158 -5.58 19.24 8.78
C LEU A 158 -6.07 17.86 9.21
N VAL A 159 -6.93 17.27 8.41
CA VAL A 159 -7.42 15.89 8.57
C VAL A 159 -6.74 15.03 7.54
N LEU A 160 -6.01 14.02 7.99
CA LEU A 160 -5.34 13.05 7.12
C LEU A 160 -6.11 11.73 7.08
N ALA A 161 -5.99 11.02 5.97
CA ALA A 161 -6.53 9.68 5.85
C ALA A 161 -5.76 8.85 4.82
N GLU A 162 -5.84 7.53 4.96
CA GLU A 162 -5.39 6.56 3.96
C GLU A 162 -6.56 6.18 3.05
N PRO A 163 -6.42 6.28 1.72
CA PRO A 163 -7.43 5.77 0.80
C PRO A 163 -7.55 4.25 0.93
N LEU A 164 -8.75 3.74 1.19
CA LEU A 164 -9.03 2.29 1.28
C LEU A 164 -9.06 1.60 -0.08
N THR A 165 -9.29 2.36 -1.13
CA THR A 165 -9.34 1.87 -2.51
C THR A 165 -8.23 2.49 -3.33
N GLN A 166 -7.27 1.66 -3.72
CA GLN A 166 -6.29 2.04 -4.73
C GLN A 166 -7.04 2.33 -6.05
N GLY A 167 -7.06 3.62 -6.43
CA GLY A 167 -7.45 4.14 -7.72
C GLY A 167 -8.46 3.32 -8.53
N ARG A 168 -9.74 3.38 -8.24
CA ARG A 168 -10.76 2.94 -9.19
C ARG A 168 -10.93 4.04 -10.24
N HIS A 169 -10.14 3.94 -11.28
CA HIS A 169 -10.44 4.68 -12.50
C HIS A 169 -11.49 3.90 -13.29
N ASN A 170 -12.70 4.42 -13.42
CA ASN A 170 -13.66 3.87 -14.37
C ASN A 170 -13.34 4.45 -15.74
N VAL A 171 -13.00 3.57 -16.67
CA VAL A 171 -12.96 3.93 -18.08
C VAL A 171 -14.39 3.98 -18.58
N VAL A 172 -14.91 5.17 -18.82
CA VAL A 172 -16.21 5.40 -19.44
C VAL A 172 -15.98 5.75 -20.91
N PHE A 173 -16.75 5.15 -21.79
CA PHE A 173 -16.70 5.51 -23.21
C PHE A 173 -17.61 6.72 -23.44
N VAL A 174 -17.02 7.87 -23.79
CA VAL A 174 -17.76 9.07 -24.20
C VAL A 174 -17.54 9.24 -25.68
N ASN A 175 -18.62 9.18 -26.46
CA ASN A 175 -18.60 9.25 -27.95
C ASN A 175 -17.66 8.21 -28.59
N GLY A 176 -17.57 7.00 -28.01
CA GLY A 176 -16.73 5.91 -28.51
C GLY A 176 -15.25 6.02 -28.17
N LEU A 177 -14.83 7.06 -27.45
CA LEU A 177 -13.46 7.21 -26.95
C LEU A 177 -13.37 6.86 -25.45
N PRO A 178 -12.37 6.07 -25.02
CA PRO A 178 -12.18 5.75 -23.61
C PRO A 178 -11.75 7.02 -22.87
N THR A 179 -12.55 7.44 -21.91
CA THR A 179 -12.26 8.58 -21.02
C THR A 179 -12.11 8.05 -19.60
N VAL A 180 -11.00 8.37 -18.96
CA VAL A 180 -10.78 8.05 -17.56
C VAL A 180 -11.61 9.01 -16.71
N ARG A 181 -12.59 8.49 -16.00
CA ARG A 181 -13.39 9.27 -15.05
C ARG A 181 -12.87 8.94 -13.65
N GLU A 182 -12.41 9.95 -12.94
CA GLU A 182 -12.20 9.84 -11.50
C GLU A 182 -13.55 9.57 -10.84
N ILE A 183 -13.63 8.48 -10.07
CA ILE A 183 -14.78 8.26 -9.20
C ILE A 183 -14.63 9.23 -8.05
N GLU A 184 -15.66 10.03 -7.78
CA GLU A 184 -15.74 10.81 -6.55
C GLU A 184 -15.60 9.82 -5.38
N THR A 185 -14.44 9.86 -4.71
CA THR A 185 -14.20 9.05 -3.52
C THR A 185 -15.09 9.58 -2.41
N SER A 186 -15.96 8.73 -1.90
CA SER A 186 -16.82 9.07 -0.77
C SER A 186 -15.98 9.14 0.52
N GLU A 187 -16.47 9.83 1.55
CA GLU A 187 -15.80 9.84 2.87
C GLU A 187 -15.60 8.44 3.44
N SER A 188 -16.47 7.47 3.09
CA SER A 188 -16.37 6.08 3.49
C SER A 188 -15.20 5.30 2.88
N ASP A 189 -14.57 5.83 1.83
CA ASP A 189 -13.44 5.18 1.14
C ASP A 189 -12.08 5.57 1.73
N HIS A 190 -12.07 6.27 2.87
CA HIS A 190 -10.88 6.72 3.56
C HIS A 190 -10.83 6.21 4.99
N GLN A 191 -9.72 5.59 5.37
CA GLN A 191 -9.45 5.24 6.76
C GLN A 191 -8.80 6.45 7.44
N PRO A 192 -9.38 6.95 8.55
CA PRO A 192 -8.78 8.06 9.27
C PRO A 192 -7.35 7.76 9.70
N TRP A 193 -6.50 8.76 9.62
CA TRP A 193 -5.14 8.70 10.16
C TRP A 193 -5.21 8.48 11.69
N PRO A 194 -4.28 7.70 12.28
CA PRO A 194 -4.37 7.31 13.69
C PRO A 194 -4.32 8.47 14.71
N ASN A 195 -3.87 9.64 14.27
CA ASN A 195 -3.74 10.81 15.14
C ASN A 195 -4.95 11.72 14.99
N ASP A 196 -5.21 12.50 16.06
CA ASP A 196 -6.21 13.56 16.02
C ASP A 196 -5.86 14.59 14.93
N PRO A 197 -6.87 15.32 14.41
CA PRO A 197 -6.65 16.37 13.45
C PRO A 197 -5.61 17.39 13.94
N LEU A 198 -4.65 17.71 13.10
CA LEU A 198 -3.64 18.71 13.40
C LEU A 198 -4.24 20.09 13.24
N VAL A 199 -4.25 20.87 14.31
CA VAL A 199 -4.75 22.25 14.32
C VAL A 199 -3.59 23.24 14.22
N LEU A 200 -3.51 23.96 13.11
CA LEU A 200 -2.48 24.97 12.85
C LEU A 200 -3.06 26.37 13.14
N PRO A 201 -2.51 27.11 14.11
CA PRO A 201 -2.97 28.46 14.40
C PRO A 201 -2.62 29.44 13.27
N LEU A 202 -3.46 30.43 13.06
CA LEU A 202 -3.24 31.51 12.13
C LEU A 202 -3.09 32.83 12.90
N SER A 203 -1.94 33.47 12.80
CA SER A 203 -1.67 34.79 13.41
C SER A 203 -0.95 35.70 12.43
N PRO A 204 -1.61 36.79 11.96
CA PRO A 204 -2.98 37.24 12.23
C PRO A 204 -4.06 36.31 11.68
N PRO A 205 -5.35 36.47 12.09
CA PRO A 205 -6.46 35.73 11.49
C PRO A 205 -6.52 35.89 9.97
N GLY A 206 -6.91 34.79 9.28
CA GLY A 206 -6.94 34.79 7.82
C GLY A 206 -8.18 35.45 7.24
N GLU A 207 -8.05 36.00 6.05
CA GLU A 207 -9.15 36.50 5.22
C GLU A 207 -9.51 35.45 4.17
N VAL A 208 -10.79 35.41 3.80
CA VAL A 208 -11.27 34.41 2.82
C VAL A 208 -10.49 34.49 1.51
N GLY A 209 -9.96 33.36 1.06
CA GLY A 209 -9.16 33.25 -0.17
C GLY A 209 -7.72 33.74 -0.03
N GLN A 210 -7.31 34.24 1.15
CA GLN A 210 -5.93 34.64 1.42
C GLN A 210 -5.06 33.42 1.67
N ASP A 211 -3.95 33.32 0.95
CA ASP A 211 -2.92 32.33 1.20
C ASP A 211 -2.29 32.56 2.58
N CYS A 212 -2.40 31.58 3.43
CA CYS A 212 -1.98 31.67 4.83
C CYS A 212 -0.78 30.79 5.15
N LEU A 213 -0.83 29.54 4.77
CA LEU A 213 0.18 28.56 5.16
C LEU A 213 0.80 27.90 3.93
N HIS A 214 2.13 27.84 3.94
CA HIS A 214 2.90 27.00 3.02
C HIS A 214 3.31 25.73 3.75
N LEU A 215 2.92 24.59 3.21
CA LEU A 215 3.13 23.27 3.76
C LEU A 215 4.14 22.51 2.88
N GLN A 216 5.15 21.94 3.52
CA GLN A 216 6.10 21.04 2.86
C GLN A 216 6.00 19.67 3.49
N TRP A 217 5.59 18.69 2.69
CA TRP A 217 5.39 17.31 3.08
C TRP A 217 6.52 16.44 2.58
N SER A 218 7.03 15.57 3.42
CA SER A 218 8.05 14.58 3.04
C SER A 218 7.89 13.29 3.82
N ILE A 219 8.48 12.23 3.29
CA ILE A 219 8.62 10.95 3.99
C ILE A 219 10.11 10.70 4.13
N ASP A 220 10.57 10.46 5.34
CA ASP A 220 11.98 10.21 5.63
C ASP A 220 12.39 8.74 5.44
N ALA A 221 13.66 8.41 5.76
CA ALA A 221 14.21 7.06 5.63
C ALA A 221 13.61 6.04 6.62
N ASP A 222 12.98 6.53 7.68
CA ASP A 222 12.30 5.71 8.71
C ASP A 222 10.79 5.58 8.43
N ALA A 223 10.36 5.92 7.20
CA ALA A 223 8.96 5.94 6.76
C ALA A 223 8.08 6.88 7.60
N GLN A 224 8.65 7.95 8.18
CA GLN A 224 7.91 8.94 8.95
C GLN A 224 7.37 10.03 8.02
N LEU A 225 6.06 10.29 8.08
CA LEU A 225 5.45 11.42 7.41
C LEU A 225 5.79 12.69 8.16
N GLN A 226 6.50 13.59 7.51
CA GLN A 226 6.95 14.86 8.06
C GLN A 226 6.23 16.04 7.42
N LEU A 227 5.97 17.05 8.21
CA LEU A 227 5.36 18.30 7.80
C LEU A 227 6.16 19.48 8.33
N ILE A 228 6.53 20.40 7.45
CA ILE A 228 7.04 21.71 7.77
C ILE A 228 5.98 22.74 7.38
N VAL A 229 5.67 23.63 8.28
CA VAL A 229 4.65 24.69 8.08
C VAL A 229 5.30 26.04 8.18
N ARG A 230 5.05 26.91 7.21
CA ARG A 230 5.45 28.31 7.21
C ARG A 230 4.21 29.20 7.06
N ASP A 231 3.98 30.12 7.98
CA ASP A 231 2.96 31.15 7.80
C ASP A 231 3.50 32.22 6.82
N LEU A 232 2.79 32.39 5.70
CA LEU A 232 3.20 33.29 4.62
C LEU A 232 3.05 34.79 4.97
N ARG A 233 2.33 35.07 6.06
CA ARG A 233 2.04 36.47 6.46
C ARG A 233 2.98 36.97 7.54
N SER A 234 3.34 36.12 8.50
CA SER A 234 4.33 36.43 9.55
C SER A 234 5.74 35.96 9.18
N GLU A 235 5.88 35.15 8.12
CA GLU A 235 7.10 34.44 7.71
C GLU A 235 7.64 33.46 8.77
N GLU A 236 6.87 33.20 9.80
CA GLU A 236 7.23 32.28 10.88
C GLU A 236 7.17 30.81 10.36
N GLN A 237 8.22 30.07 10.65
CA GLN A 237 8.28 28.65 10.36
C GLN A 237 8.15 27.85 11.64
N HIS A 238 7.22 26.90 11.64
CA HIS A 238 7.04 25.97 12.74
C HIS A 238 8.12 24.86 12.71
N PRO A 239 8.46 24.27 13.85
CA PRO A 239 9.32 23.10 13.90
C PRO A 239 8.77 21.97 13.02
N THR A 240 9.64 21.12 12.49
CA THR A 240 9.23 19.92 11.75
C THR A 240 8.36 19.01 12.63
N MET A 241 7.19 18.68 12.15
CA MET A 241 6.23 17.80 12.83
C MET A 241 6.27 16.42 12.22
N ILE A 242 6.34 15.38 13.07
CA ILE A 242 6.21 13.98 12.67
C ILE A 242 4.75 13.58 12.90
N LEU A 243 4.06 13.19 11.84
CA LEU A 243 2.62 12.92 11.87
C LEU A 243 2.29 11.43 11.94
N GLY A 244 3.27 10.58 11.87
CA GLY A 244 3.13 9.13 11.95
C GLY A 244 3.92 8.39 10.89
N THR A 245 3.83 7.06 10.91
CA THR A 245 4.54 6.18 9.99
C THR A 245 3.62 5.79 8.83
N VAL A 246 4.10 5.96 7.62
CA VAL A 246 3.44 5.46 6.40
C VAL A 246 3.82 3.98 6.18
N ARG A 247 2.95 3.22 5.51
CA ARG A 247 3.15 1.78 5.28
C ARG A 247 2.84 1.40 3.83
#